data_1fb2a89289dc56bc2fcf5ca8baf66948
#
_entry.id   1fb2a89289dc56bc2fcf5ca8baf66948
#
_cell.length_a   1.000
_cell.length_b   1.000
_cell.length_c   1.000
_cell.angle_alpha   90.00
_cell.angle_beta   90.00
_cell.angle_gamma   90.00
#
_symmetry.space_group_name_H-M   'P 1'
#
loop_
_entity.id
_entity.type
_entity.pdbx_description
1 polymer ?
#
loop_
_entity_poly.entity_id
_entity_poly.type
_entity_poly.pdbx_seq_one_letter_code
_entity_poly.pdbx_strand_id
1 'polypeptide(L)'
;GGCGKKRRGYDTLPQRQFSFVPLWGMVVLLLYAMRRVDCPTCGVVVEMVPWATGKSPMTHAYTWFLASWAKVLSWKETARRFRTSWDAVFRAVEHAVRWGLKHRSLDGIRSIGVDELSWKAHHKYLTLVYQIDHGCRRLLHISRNRTAQSFHSFFDMLGEARTKEIRFVASDMWKAFLKVVRARCGGAIHVLDRFHVMQLMSKAIDKTRRDEVRALRASSQKPFLTKTRWLLLKRPKNLKRGERTRLR
;
A
#
# COMPACT_ATOMS: atom_id res chain seq x y z
N GLY A 1 4.02 -18.87 32.22
CA GLY A 1 2.81 -18.39 32.86
C GLY A 1 2.84 -16.89 33.10
N GLY A 2 1.70 -16.28 33.38
CA GLY A 2 1.55 -14.82 33.47
C GLY A 2 2.41 -14.12 34.53
N CYS A 3 2.87 -14.82 35.58
CA CYS A 3 3.72 -14.21 36.62
C CYS A 3 5.22 -14.49 36.46
N GLY A 4 5.66 -15.18 35.39
CA GLY A 4 7.07 -15.48 35.10
C GLY A 4 7.76 -16.46 36.10
N LYS A 5 7.07 -16.93 37.13
CA LYS A 5 7.64 -17.81 38.15
C LYS A 5 7.54 -19.28 37.73
N LYS A 6 8.57 -20.10 38.02
CA LYS A 6 8.53 -21.56 37.90
C LYS A 6 7.51 -22.13 38.89
N ARG A 7 6.65 -23.02 38.41
CA ARG A 7 5.59 -23.64 39.20
C ARG A 7 5.50 -25.12 38.90
N ARG A 8 4.75 -25.88 39.73
CA ARG A 8 4.50 -27.31 39.56
C ARG A 8 3.72 -27.55 38.28
N GLY A 9 4.07 -28.61 37.54
CA GLY A 9 3.29 -29.05 36.38
C GLY A 9 1.91 -29.51 36.82
N TYR A 10 0.89 -29.17 36.03
CA TYR A 10 -0.48 -29.62 36.21
C TYR A 10 -0.75 -30.87 35.37
N ASP A 11 -0.68 -30.71 34.04
CA ASP A 11 -0.79 -31.77 33.04
C ASP A 11 -0.11 -31.42 31.74
N THR A 12 -0.27 -32.27 30.73
CA THR A 12 0.25 -32.06 29.37
C THR A 12 -0.90 -32.15 28.38
N LEU A 13 -1.02 -31.15 27.51
CA LEU A 13 -2.02 -31.09 26.46
C LEU A 13 -1.68 -32.06 25.32
N PRO A 14 -2.65 -32.40 24.45
CA PRO A 14 -2.39 -33.16 23.24
C PRO A 14 -1.31 -32.51 22.39
N GLN A 15 -0.54 -33.34 21.68
CA GLN A 15 0.53 -32.91 20.82
C GLN A 15 0.02 -31.98 19.73
N ARG A 16 0.70 -30.83 19.53
CA ARG A 16 0.44 -29.83 18.49
C ARG A 16 1.54 -29.88 17.47
N GLN A 17 1.15 -29.51 16.22
CA GLN A 17 2.06 -29.33 15.10
C GLN A 17 2.27 -27.83 14.87
N PHE A 18 3.53 -27.44 14.65
CA PHE A 18 3.92 -26.09 14.30
C PHE A 18 4.70 -26.12 12.99
N SER A 19 4.20 -25.43 11.97
CA SER A 19 4.91 -25.29 10.71
C SER A 19 6.18 -24.46 10.90
N PHE A 20 7.28 -24.99 10.38
CA PHE A 20 8.60 -24.35 10.39
C PHE A 20 9.05 -24.02 8.97
N VAL A 21 10.14 -23.27 8.84
CA VAL A 21 10.76 -22.96 7.55
C VAL A 21 11.14 -24.26 6.83
N PRO A 22 10.76 -24.43 5.55
CA PRO A 22 11.15 -25.60 4.78
C PRO A 22 12.68 -25.74 4.70
N LEU A 23 13.16 -26.95 4.89
CA LEU A 23 14.58 -27.30 4.73
C LEU A 23 14.76 -28.13 3.46
N TRP A 24 15.64 -27.71 2.55
CA TRP A 24 15.91 -28.39 1.27
C TRP A 24 14.66 -28.70 0.44
N GLY A 25 13.63 -27.81 0.52
CA GLY A 25 12.37 -28.00 -0.19
C GLY A 25 11.37 -28.96 0.51
N MET A 26 11.74 -29.53 1.64
CA MET A 26 10.84 -30.39 2.45
C MET A 26 10.07 -29.57 3.48
N VAL A 27 8.80 -29.91 3.68
CA VAL A 27 7.98 -29.34 4.76
C VAL A 27 8.50 -29.82 6.11
N VAL A 28 8.69 -28.90 7.04
CA VAL A 28 9.16 -29.19 8.39
C VAL A 28 8.07 -28.86 9.41
N LEU A 29 7.76 -29.81 10.27
CA LEU A 29 6.80 -29.66 11.35
C LEU A 29 7.51 -29.91 12.69
N LEU A 30 7.33 -29.00 13.63
CA LEU A 30 7.73 -29.22 15.02
C LEU A 30 6.54 -29.82 15.76
N LEU A 31 6.74 -30.94 16.38
CA LEU A 31 5.74 -31.66 17.22
C LEU A 31 6.05 -31.36 18.66
N TYR A 32 5.09 -30.79 19.39
CA TYR A 32 5.28 -30.48 20.80
C TYR A 32 3.98 -30.58 21.60
N ALA A 33 4.05 -31.23 22.74
CA ALA A 33 2.96 -31.35 23.70
C ALA A 33 3.10 -30.25 24.77
N MET A 34 2.25 -29.22 24.68
CA MET A 34 2.27 -28.07 25.59
C MET A 34 1.95 -28.51 27.02
N ARG A 35 2.71 -28.01 27.99
CA ARG A 35 2.45 -28.30 29.43
C ARG A 35 1.60 -27.17 30.02
N ARG A 36 0.70 -27.57 30.93
CA ARG A 36 0.02 -26.65 31.85
C ARG A 36 0.71 -26.65 33.22
N VAL A 37 0.70 -25.50 33.84
CA VAL A 37 1.25 -25.33 35.19
C VAL A 37 0.18 -24.76 36.09
N ASP A 38 0.12 -25.26 37.32
CA ASP A 38 -0.74 -24.75 38.38
C ASP A 38 -0.02 -23.62 39.13
N CYS A 39 -0.64 -22.46 39.12
CA CYS A 39 -0.10 -21.26 39.74
C CYS A 39 -1.14 -20.68 40.72
N PRO A 40 -0.80 -20.54 42.02
CA PRO A 40 -1.74 -20.00 43.00
C PRO A 40 -2.26 -18.59 42.67
N THR A 41 -1.49 -17.82 41.90
CA THR A 41 -1.85 -16.44 41.52
C THR A 41 -2.55 -16.33 40.18
N CYS A 42 -2.19 -17.18 39.20
CA CYS A 42 -2.65 -17.09 37.80
C CYS A 42 -3.64 -18.19 37.42
N GLY A 43 -3.90 -19.15 38.33
CA GLY A 43 -4.64 -20.39 38.01
C GLY A 43 -3.85 -21.35 37.12
N VAL A 44 -4.55 -22.28 36.50
CA VAL A 44 -3.95 -23.25 35.57
C VAL A 44 -3.71 -22.54 34.21
N VAL A 45 -2.44 -22.41 33.85
CA VAL A 45 -2.02 -21.71 32.64
C VAL A 45 -1.14 -22.57 31.73
N VAL A 46 -1.25 -22.40 30.44
CA VAL A 46 -0.39 -23.07 29.44
C VAL A 46 0.97 -22.37 29.37
N GLU A 47 2.02 -23.17 29.29
CA GLU A 47 3.38 -22.64 29.08
C GLU A 47 3.49 -21.84 27.80
N MET A 48 4.38 -20.85 27.78
CA MET A 48 4.76 -20.13 26.59
C MET A 48 5.97 -20.79 25.94
N VAL A 49 5.87 -21.05 24.64
CA VAL A 49 7.01 -21.57 23.86
C VAL A 49 7.69 -20.40 23.13
N PRO A 50 9.03 -20.41 22.98
CA PRO A 50 9.76 -19.29 22.40
C PRO A 50 9.57 -19.18 20.87
N TRP A 51 9.10 -20.23 20.22
CA TRP A 51 8.98 -20.28 18.76
C TRP A 51 7.59 -19.95 18.22
N ALA A 52 6.55 -19.84 19.05
CA ALA A 52 5.19 -19.53 18.60
C ALA A 52 4.41 -18.74 19.67
N THR A 53 3.39 -18.00 19.24
CA THR A 53 2.52 -17.21 20.12
C THR A 53 1.10 -17.77 20.12
N GLY A 54 0.55 -18.02 21.32
CA GLY A 54 -0.84 -18.41 21.51
C GLY A 54 -1.22 -19.69 20.77
N LYS A 55 -2.33 -19.64 20.02
CA LYS A 55 -2.85 -20.77 19.26
C LYS A 55 -2.29 -20.86 17.81
N SER A 56 -1.31 -20.05 17.45
CA SER A 56 -0.74 -20.08 16.10
C SER A 56 -0.16 -21.45 15.76
N PRO A 57 -0.52 -22.06 14.62
CA PRO A 57 0.13 -23.27 14.13
C PRO A 57 1.43 -23.00 13.38
N MET A 58 1.85 -21.75 13.29
CA MET A 58 3.08 -21.33 12.63
C MET A 58 4.10 -20.85 13.65
N THR A 59 5.35 -21.22 13.44
CA THR A 59 6.47 -20.63 14.19
C THR A 59 6.71 -19.17 13.76
N HIS A 60 7.34 -18.39 14.65
CA HIS A 60 7.75 -17.01 14.31
C HIS A 60 8.65 -16.99 13.07
N ALA A 61 9.61 -17.93 12.99
CA ALA A 61 10.50 -18.04 11.83
C ALA A 61 9.73 -18.26 10.53
N TYR A 62 8.74 -19.18 10.53
CA TYR A 62 7.93 -19.44 9.34
C TYR A 62 7.03 -18.28 8.96
N THR A 63 6.48 -17.58 9.95
CA THR A 63 5.69 -16.38 9.73
C THR A 63 6.50 -15.30 8.99
N TRP A 64 7.71 -14.99 9.45
CA TRP A 64 8.59 -14.03 8.78
C TRP A 64 9.06 -14.52 7.41
N PHE A 65 9.33 -15.81 7.27
CA PHE A 65 9.69 -16.43 6.00
C PHE A 65 8.59 -16.23 4.95
N LEU A 66 7.33 -16.58 5.26
CA LEU A 66 6.21 -16.38 4.33
C LEU A 66 5.99 -14.91 4.01
N ALA A 67 6.07 -14.01 4.99
CA ALA A 67 5.91 -12.57 4.79
C ALA A 67 7.01 -12.01 3.86
N SER A 68 8.25 -12.51 3.96
CA SER A 68 9.35 -12.07 3.09
C SER A 68 9.14 -12.50 1.63
N TRP A 69 8.65 -13.71 1.39
CA TRP A 69 8.33 -14.19 0.05
C TRP A 69 7.10 -13.51 -0.56
N ALA A 70 6.11 -13.16 0.26
CA ALA A 70 4.94 -12.41 -0.18
C ALA A 70 5.22 -10.98 -0.67
N LYS A 71 6.46 -10.48 -0.52
CA LYS A 71 6.92 -9.22 -1.14
C LYS A 71 7.24 -9.38 -2.62
N VAL A 72 7.63 -10.57 -3.07
CA VAL A 72 8.11 -10.83 -4.44
C VAL A 72 7.20 -11.75 -5.23
N LEU A 73 6.38 -12.55 -4.56
CA LEU A 73 5.41 -13.44 -5.16
C LEU A 73 3.99 -13.03 -4.77
N SER A 74 3.00 -13.38 -5.60
CA SER A 74 1.60 -13.27 -5.17
C SER A 74 1.35 -14.20 -3.98
N TRP A 75 0.39 -13.87 -3.12
CA TRP A 75 0.05 -14.71 -1.97
C TRP A 75 -0.37 -16.13 -2.37
N LYS A 76 -1.08 -16.27 -3.49
CA LYS A 76 -1.46 -17.57 -4.06
C LYS A 76 -0.24 -18.36 -4.48
N GLU A 77 0.72 -17.74 -5.14
CA GLU A 77 1.96 -18.38 -5.56
C GLU A 77 2.86 -18.74 -4.38
N THR A 78 2.94 -17.86 -3.38
CA THR A 78 3.65 -18.14 -2.11
C THR A 78 3.04 -19.36 -1.42
N ALA A 79 1.72 -19.42 -1.29
CA ALA A 79 1.03 -20.56 -0.70
C ALA A 79 1.32 -21.85 -1.46
N ARG A 80 1.24 -21.82 -2.80
CA ARG A 80 1.52 -22.98 -3.67
C ARG A 80 2.98 -23.45 -3.52
N ARG A 81 3.94 -22.51 -3.59
CA ARG A 81 5.37 -22.81 -3.54
C ARG A 81 5.80 -23.47 -2.25
N PHE A 82 5.24 -23.03 -1.12
CA PHE A 82 5.60 -23.54 0.21
C PHE A 82 4.58 -24.51 0.79
N ARG A 83 3.67 -25.05 -0.07
CA ARG A 83 2.67 -26.06 0.31
C ARG A 83 1.89 -25.68 1.57
N THR A 84 1.44 -24.42 1.63
CA THR A 84 0.66 -23.87 2.73
C THR A 84 -0.64 -23.24 2.22
N SER A 85 -1.49 -22.75 3.12
CA SER A 85 -2.73 -22.10 2.74
C SER A 85 -2.54 -20.61 2.44
N TRP A 86 -3.44 -20.06 1.64
CA TRP A 86 -3.52 -18.60 1.42
C TRP A 86 -3.70 -17.85 2.73
N ASP A 87 -4.52 -18.38 3.67
CA ASP A 87 -4.74 -17.80 4.98
C ASP A 87 -3.46 -17.75 5.83
N ALA A 88 -2.59 -18.74 5.72
CA ALA A 88 -1.31 -18.72 6.42
C ALA A 88 -0.43 -17.58 5.89
N VAL A 89 -0.38 -17.38 4.58
CA VAL A 89 0.35 -16.26 3.97
C VAL A 89 -0.27 -14.93 4.38
N PHE A 90 -1.59 -14.81 4.34
CA PHE A 90 -2.29 -13.60 4.78
C PHE A 90 -1.95 -13.24 6.22
N ARG A 91 -2.06 -14.20 7.15
CA ARG A 91 -1.73 -13.99 8.58
C ARG A 91 -0.26 -13.62 8.78
N ALA A 92 0.64 -14.20 8.00
CA ALA A 92 2.05 -13.88 8.04
C ALA A 92 2.31 -12.43 7.60
N VAL A 93 1.69 -11.98 6.51
CA VAL A 93 1.77 -10.60 6.03
C VAL A 93 1.12 -9.63 7.03
N GLU A 94 -0.06 -9.97 7.55
CA GLU A 94 -0.74 -9.17 8.58
C GLU A 94 0.14 -9.00 9.83
N HIS A 95 0.79 -10.07 10.29
CA HIS A 95 1.73 -10.01 11.41
C HIS A 95 2.90 -9.06 11.12
N ALA A 96 3.52 -9.18 9.94
CA ALA A 96 4.64 -8.32 9.55
C ALA A 96 4.21 -6.83 9.43
N VAL A 97 3.03 -6.56 8.87
CA VAL A 97 2.48 -5.20 8.78
C VAL A 97 2.20 -4.62 10.16
N ARG A 98 1.54 -5.37 11.05
CA ARG A 98 1.27 -4.93 12.43
C ARG A 98 2.55 -4.65 13.19
N TRP A 99 3.55 -5.51 13.06
CA TRP A 99 4.85 -5.30 13.67
C TRP A 99 5.52 -4.02 13.12
N GLY A 100 5.54 -3.86 11.79
CA GLY A 100 6.10 -2.67 11.14
C GLY A 100 5.41 -1.38 11.56
N LEU A 101 4.07 -1.36 11.65
CA LEU A 101 3.31 -0.20 12.13
C LEU A 101 3.64 0.17 13.57
N LYS A 102 3.86 -0.84 14.44
CA LYS A 102 4.23 -0.62 15.84
C LYS A 102 5.66 -0.08 16.02
N HIS A 103 6.60 -0.46 15.14
CA HIS A 103 8.02 -0.16 15.29
C HIS A 103 8.53 0.89 14.29
N ARG A 104 7.67 1.46 13.42
CA ARG A 104 8.09 2.49 12.47
C ARG A 104 8.37 3.81 13.18
N SER A 105 9.45 4.49 12.82
CA SER A 105 9.61 5.91 13.11
C SER A 105 8.85 6.75 12.07
N LEU A 106 8.24 7.84 12.54
CA LEU A 106 7.62 8.89 11.72
C LEU A 106 8.46 10.16 11.73
N ASP A 107 9.68 10.13 12.25
CA ASP A 107 10.57 11.28 12.31
C ASP A 107 11.29 11.49 10.97
N GLY A 108 11.67 12.72 10.67
CA GLY A 108 12.42 13.09 9.48
C GLY A 108 11.64 12.99 8.17
N ILE A 109 10.31 12.99 8.19
CA ILE A 109 9.47 13.03 7.00
C ILE A 109 9.43 14.46 6.47
N ARG A 110 10.06 14.72 5.31
CA ARG A 110 10.10 16.03 4.67
C ARG A 110 9.28 16.11 3.39
N SER A 111 9.07 14.99 2.73
CA SER A 111 8.37 14.93 1.45
C SER A 111 7.30 13.86 1.49
N ILE A 112 6.06 14.25 1.20
CA ILE A 112 4.92 13.33 1.13
C ILE A 112 4.25 13.39 -0.23
N GLY A 113 3.73 12.25 -0.66
CA GLY A 113 2.85 12.12 -1.82
C GLY A 113 1.47 11.66 -1.37
N VAL A 114 0.43 12.22 -1.95
CA VAL A 114 -0.96 11.83 -1.72
C VAL A 114 -1.57 11.36 -3.02
N ASP A 115 -2.19 10.20 -2.98
CA ASP A 115 -2.83 9.59 -4.16
C ASP A 115 -4.10 8.85 -3.74
N GLU A 116 -4.88 8.43 -4.71
CA GLU A 116 -6.12 7.72 -4.54
C GLU A 116 -6.09 6.37 -5.25
N LEU A 117 -6.61 5.37 -4.56
CA LEU A 117 -6.79 4.04 -5.12
C LEU A 117 -8.28 3.68 -5.12
N SER A 118 -8.84 3.43 -6.30
CA SER A 118 -10.14 2.77 -6.42
C SER A 118 -9.95 1.28 -6.15
N TRP A 119 -10.48 0.76 -5.04
CA TRP A 119 -10.27 -0.62 -4.62
C TRP A 119 -11.49 -1.53 -4.85
N LYS A 120 -12.65 -0.93 -5.13
CA LYS A 120 -13.89 -1.67 -5.42
C LYS A 120 -14.76 -0.87 -6.39
N ALA A 121 -15.59 -1.56 -7.16
CA ALA A 121 -16.64 -0.94 -7.99
C ALA A 121 -17.53 0.02 -7.17
N HIS A 122 -18.24 0.91 -7.85
CA HIS A 122 -19.14 1.93 -7.25
C HIS A 122 -18.41 3.00 -6.43
N HIS A 123 -17.30 3.55 -6.97
CA HIS A 123 -16.59 4.71 -6.41
C HIS A 123 -16.10 4.55 -4.95
N LYS A 124 -15.67 3.33 -4.58
CA LYS A 124 -15.01 3.12 -3.29
C LYS A 124 -13.52 3.39 -3.42
N TYR A 125 -13.08 4.45 -2.77
CA TYR A 125 -11.70 4.94 -2.82
C TYR A 125 -10.99 4.74 -1.48
N LEU A 126 -9.67 4.65 -1.55
CA LEU A 126 -8.76 4.79 -0.44
C LEU A 126 -7.89 6.03 -0.72
N THR A 127 -7.69 6.87 0.28
CA THR A 127 -6.66 7.92 0.25
C THR A 127 -5.38 7.32 0.83
N LEU A 128 -4.30 7.43 0.06
CA LEU A 128 -2.99 6.90 0.39
C LEU A 128 -2.00 8.05 0.58
N VAL A 129 -1.25 8.02 1.67
CA VAL A 129 -0.18 8.99 1.90
C VAL A 129 1.15 8.24 1.98
N TYR A 130 2.09 8.64 1.14
CA TYR A 130 3.42 8.05 1.04
C TYR A 130 4.50 9.02 1.50
N GLN A 131 5.56 8.51 2.09
CA GLN A 131 6.83 9.20 2.16
C GLN A 131 7.54 9.03 0.82
N ILE A 132 8.01 10.16 0.26
CA ILE A 132 8.69 10.20 -1.05
C ILE A 132 10.06 10.90 -0.96
N ASP A 133 10.64 10.93 0.24
CA ASP A 133 12.00 11.42 0.43
C ASP A 133 13.00 10.59 -0.37
N HIS A 134 14.14 11.19 -0.72
CA HIS A 134 15.19 10.49 -1.46
C HIS A 134 15.64 9.22 -0.71
N GLY A 135 15.65 8.10 -1.40
CA GLY A 135 16.01 6.80 -0.83
C GLY A 135 14.95 6.15 0.07
N CYS A 136 13.82 6.83 0.33
CA CYS A 136 12.75 6.30 1.16
C CYS A 136 11.39 6.41 0.48
N ARG A 137 10.81 5.26 0.12
CA ARG A 137 9.46 5.19 -0.43
C ARG A 137 8.64 4.22 0.38
N ARG A 138 7.81 4.71 1.27
CA ARG A 138 6.95 3.87 2.11
C ARG A 138 5.57 4.46 2.27
N LEU A 139 4.59 3.59 2.44
CA LEU A 139 3.22 3.97 2.76
C LEU A 139 3.17 4.41 4.23
N LEU A 140 2.70 5.64 4.47
CA LEU A 140 2.58 6.22 5.81
C LEU A 140 1.19 6.02 6.38
N HIS A 141 0.15 6.22 5.54
CA HIS A 141 -1.24 6.22 5.99
C HIS A 141 -2.17 5.74 4.90
N ILE A 142 -3.23 5.06 5.33
CA ILE A 142 -4.37 4.66 4.48
C ILE A 142 -5.63 5.09 5.19
N SER A 143 -6.48 5.82 4.51
CA SER A 143 -7.83 6.13 5.00
C SER A 143 -8.89 5.76 3.97
N ARG A 144 -10.08 5.42 4.46
CA ARG A 144 -11.23 5.14 3.61
C ARG A 144 -11.76 6.43 3.01
N ASN A 145 -12.31 6.31 1.81
CA ASN A 145 -12.92 7.38 1.03
C ASN A 145 -11.91 8.40 0.48
N ARG A 146 -12.41 9.18 -0.48
CA ARG A 146 -11.74 10.30 -1.11
C ARG A 146 -12.36 11.59 -0.56
N THR A 147 -11.92 12.03 0.62
CA THR A 147 -12.46 13.24 1.26
C THR A 147 -11.32 14.08 1.85
N ALA A 148 -11.59 15.37 2.09
CA ALA A 148 -10.65 16.20 2.83
C ALA A 148 -10.36 15.60 4.22
N GLN A 149 -11.39 15.05 4.89
CA GLN A 149 -11.24 14.42 6.20
C GLN A 149 -10.34 13.19 6.16
N SER A 150 -10.39 12.40 5.09
CA SER A 150 -9.49 11.26 4.90
C SER A 150 -8.02 11.68 4.86
N PHE A 151 -7.73 12.86 4.32
CA PHE A 151 -6.38 13.40 4.30
C PHE A 151 -6.02 14.13 5.61
N HIS A 152 -6.96 14.81 6.26
CA HIS A 152 -6.74 15.40 7.60
C HIS A 152 -6.32 14.34 8.62
N SER A 153 -6.92 13.14 8.60
CA SER A 153 -6.60 12.05 9.52
C SER A 153 -5.13 11.63 9.49
N PHE A 154 -4.43 11.82 8.37
CA PHE A 154 -2.98 11.63 8.31
C PHE A 154 -2.24 12.62 9.18
N PHE A 155 -2.57 13.91 9.10
CA PHE A 155 -1.92 14.95 9.88
C PHE A 155 -2.23 14.84 11.38
N ASP A 156 -3.44 14.41 11.70
CA ASP A 156 -3.83 14.16 13.09
C ASP A 156 -3.01 13.00 13.69
N MET A 157 -2.76 11.94 12.91
CA MET A 157 -1.86 10.84 13.28
C MET A 157 -0.38 11.29 13.36
N LEU A 158 0.08 12.14 12.44
CA LEU A 158 1.47 12.59 12.37
C LEU A 158 1.83 13.54 13.52
N GLY A 159 0.88 14.38 13.92
CA GLY A 159 1.04 15.42 14.94
C GLY A 159 1.62 16.73 14.37
N GLU A 160 1.37 17.83 15.06
CA GLU A 160 1.73 19.17 14.58
C GLU A 160 3.25 19.38 14.44
N ALA A 161 4.03 18.88 15.40
CA ALA A 161 5.48 19.05 15.38
C ALA A 161 6.09 18.48 14.09
N ARG A 162 5.76 17.22 13.74
CA ARG A 162 6.26 16.56 12.53
C ARG A 162 5.63 17.15 11.26
N THR A 163 4.39 17.63 11.33
CA THR A 163 3.72 18.28 10.20
C THR A 163 4.47 19.54 9.75
N LYS A 164 5.02 20.30 10.68
CA LYS A 164 5.84 21.49 10.39
C LYS A 164 7.18 21.17 9.71
N GLU A 165 7.66 19.94 9.81
CA GLU A 165 8.88 19.50 9.13
C GLU A 165 8.66 19.18 7.64
N ILE A 166 7.40 19.03 7.20
CA ILE A 166 7.08 18.73 5.80
C ILE A 166 7.42 19.94 4.93
N ARG A 167 8.28 19.72 3.94
CA ARG A 167 8.74 20.74 2.98
C ARG A 167 8.12 20.60 1.60
N PHE A 168 7.76 19.38 1.21
CA PHE A 168 7.21 19.08 -0.11
C PHE A 168 5.98 18.19 0.01
N VAL A 169 4.92 18.57 -0.70
CA VAL A 169 3.70 17.76 -0.82
C VAL A 169 3.40 17.58 -2.30
N ALA A 170 3.43 16.34 -2.78
CA ALA A 170 2.99 15.99 -4.12
C ALA A 170 1.55 15.46 -4.08
N SER A 171 0.65 16.00 -4.89
CA SER A 171 -0.72 15.49 -5.04
C SER A 171 -1.27 15.75 -6.44
N ASP A 172 -2.44 15.16 -6.72
CA ASP A 172 -3.25 15.58 -7.84
C ASP A 172 -3.80 17.01 -7.67
N MET A 173 -4.55 17.50 -8.67
CA MET A 173 -5.16 18.84 -8.65
C MET A 173 -6.55 18.85 -8.00
N TRP A 174 -6.90 17.84 -7.19
CA TRP A 174 -8.20 17.81 -6.57
C TRP A 174 -8.35 18.88 -5.47
N LYS A 175 -9.35 19.74 -5.62
CA LYS A 175 -9.54 20.94 -4.79
C LYS A 175 -9.57 20.65 -3.28
N ALA A 176 -10.09 19.49 -2.87
CA ALA A 176 -10.16 19.15 -1.46
C ALA A 176 -8.76 18.90 -0.88
N PHE A 177 -7.86 18.19 -1.60
CA PHE A 177 -6.48 17.99 -1.16
C PHE A 177 -5.69 19.31 -1.13
N LEU A 178 -5.89 20.17 -2.15
CA LEU A 178 -5.27 21.50 -2.17
C LEU A 178 -5.64 22.33 -0.94
N LYS A 179 -6.90 22.29 -0.50
CA LYS A 179 -7.35 22.98 0.72
C LYS A 179 -6.67 22.42 1.97
N VAL A 180 -6.57 21.09 2.08
CA VAL A 180 -5.91 20.44 3.24
C VAL A 180 -4.43 20.79 3.30
N VAL A 181 -3.72 20.75 2.16
CA VAL A 181 -2.30 21.12 2.09
C VAL A 181 -2.09 22.56 2.56
N ARG A 182 -2.91 23.50 2.06
CA ARG A 182 -2.83 24.91 2.49
C ARG A 182 -3.08 25.09 3.98
N ALA A 183 -4.03 24.36 4.53
CA ALA A 183 -4.40 24.46 5.94
C ALA A 183 -3.37 23.82 6.88
N ARG A 184 -2.79 22.67 6.49
CA ARG A 184 -1.91 21.88 7.36
C ARG A 184 -0.42 22.11 7.10
N CYS A 185 -0.05 22.38 5.86
CA CYS A 185 1.34 22.51 5.39
C CYS A 185 1.53 23.80 4.57
N GLY A 186 0.99 24.93 5.05
CA GLY A 186 1.03 26.19 4.31
C GLY A 186 2.43 26.70 3.96
N GLY A 187 3.47 26.27 4.68
CA GLY A 187 4.87 26.55 4.38
C GLY A 187 5.55 25.54 3.44
N ALA A 188 4.88 24.47 3.06
CA ALA A 188 5.43 23.46 2.17
C ALA A 188 5.24 23.83 0.69
N ILE A 189 6.21 23.43 -0.13
CA ILE A 189 6.08 23.55 -1.60
C ILE A 189 5.12 22.45 -2.08
N HIS A 190 4.02 22.88 -2.69
CA HIS A 190 3.07 21.94 -3.26
C HIS A 190 3.43 21.66 -4.74
N VAL A 191 3.70 20.40 -5.03
CA VAL A 191 4.04 19.91 -6.38
C VAL A 191 2.85 19.17 -6.94
N LEU A 192 2.36 19.60 -8.08
CA LEU A 192 1.27 18.90 -8.78
C LEU A 192 1.81 17.68 -9.52
N ASP A 193 1.08 16.56 -9.44
CA ASP A 193 1.45 15.35 -10.17
C ASP A 193 1.44 15.61 -11.69
N ARG A 194 2.60 15.43 -12.29
CA ARG A 194 2.82 15.60 -13.72
C ARG A 194 1.87 14.75 -14.57
N PHE A 195 1.56 13.54 -14.14
CA PHE A 195 0.65 12.65 -14.88
C PHE A 195 -0.74 13.29 -15.03
N HIS A 196 -1.29 13.82 -13.94
CA HIS A 196 -2.60 14.46 -13.95
C HIS A 196 -2.62 15.76 -14.76
N VAL A 197 -1.54 16.55 -14.69
CA VAL A 197 -1.38 17.76 -15.53
C VAL A 197 -1.38 17.38 -17.02
N MET A 198 -0.58 16.39 -17.41
CA MET A 198 -0.51 15.90 -18.79
C MET A 198 -1.82 15.28 -19.26
N GLN A 199 -2.55 14.62 -18.38
CA GLN A 199 -3.87 14.05 -18.68
C GLN A 199 -4.89 15.16 -19.01
N LEU A 200 -4.91 16.24 -18.23
CA LEU A 200 -5.79 17.39 -18.49
C LEU A 200 -5.43 18.07 -19.81
N MET A 201 -4.15 18.28 -20.07
CA MET A 201 -3.68 18.82 -21.34
C MET A 201 -4.09 17.94 -22.53
N SER A 202 -3.94 16.63 -22.41
CA SER A 202 -4.36 15.67 -23.43
C SER A 202 -5.86 15.70 -23.67
N LYS A 203 -6.67 15.85 -22.60
CA LYS A 203 -8.13 16.02 -22.72
C LYS A 203 -8.50 17.34 -23.41
N ALA A 204 -7.80 18.44 -23.10
CA ALA A 204 -8.02 19.73 -23.74
C ALA A 204 -7.72 19.68 -25.25
N ILE A 205 -6.55 19.14 -25.63
CA ILE A 205 -6.18 18.92 -27.03
C ILE A 205 -7.24 18.10 -27.77
N ASP A 206 -7.69 16.99 -27.19
CA ASP A 206 -8.70 16.15 -27.84
C ASP A 206 -10.08 16.81 -27.92
N LYS A 207 -10.42 17.66 -26.95
CA LYS A 207 -11.65 18.47 -27.01
C LYS A 207 -11.58 19.44 -28.18
N THR A 208 -10.52 20.26 -28.26
CA THR A 208 -10.31 21.21 -29.38
C THR A 208 -10.35 20.49 -30.73
N ARG A 209 -9.63 19.38 -30.88
CA ARG A 209 -9.68 18.55 -32.08
C ARG A 209 -11.11 18.15 -32.49
N ARG A 210 -11.94 17.72 -31.50
CA ARG A 210 -13.32 17.31 -31.77
C ARG A 210 -14.21 18.50 -32.16
N ASP A 211 -14.00 19.63 -31.53
CA ASP A 211 -14.75 20.84 -31.83
C ASP A 211 -14.42 21.36 -33.25
N GLU A 212 -13.16 21.36 -33.64
CA GLU A 212 -12.73 21.66 -35.00
C GLU A 212 -13.32 20.70 -36.05
N VAL A 213 -13.30 19.38 -35.75
CA VAL A 213 -13.93 18.41 -36.69
C VAL A 213 -15.43 18.65 -36.83
N ARG A 214 -16.12 19.09 -35.78
CA ARG A 214 -17.55 19.45 -35.85
C ARG A 214 -17.79 20.70 -36.67
N ALA A 215 -16.97 21.75 -36.44
CA ALA A 215 -17.09 23.02 -37.18
C ALA A 215 -16.85 22.81 -38.69
N LEU A 216 -15.82 22.07 -39.08
CA LEU A 216 -15.54 21.76 -40.46
C LEU A 216 -16.67 20.96 -41.15
N ARG A 217 -17.27 20.02 -40.44
CA ARG A 217 -18.45 19.28 -40.95
C ARG A 217 -19.67 20.17 -41.11
N ALA A 218 -19.92 21.10 -40.17
CA ALA A 218 -21.03 22.03 -40.26
C ALA A 218 -20.89 22.98 -41.43
N SER A 219 -19.65 23.36 -41.80
CA SER A 219 -19.34 24.17 -42.99
C SER A 219 -19.19 23.38 -44.27
N SER A 220 -19.58 22.12 -44.32
CA SER A 220 -19.44 21.22 -45.48
C SER A 220 -17.99 21.02 -45.93
N GLN A 221 -17.01 21.33 -45.10
CA GLN A 221 -15.59 21.12 -45.38
C GLN A 221 -15.12 19.73 -44.91
N LYS A 222 -14.11 19.18 -45.60
CA LYS A 222 -13.54 17.89 -45.24
C LYS A 222 -12.76 17.99 -43.93
N PRO A 223 -13.14 17.24 -42.87
CA PRO A 223 -12.49 17.33 -41.58
C PRO A 223 -11.17 16.55 -41.56
N PHE A 224 -10.04 17.24 -41.71
CA PHE A 224 -8.69 16.66 -41.76
C PHE A 224 -8.16 16.11 -40.40
N LEU A 225 -8.71 16.61 -39.27
CA LEU A 225 -8.33 16.13 -37.94
C LEU A 225 -9.05 14.85 -37.48
N THR A 226 -9.82 14.21 -38.35
CA THR A 226 -10.48 12.93 -38.06
C THR A 226 -9.42 11.85 -37.82
N LYS A 227 -9.59 11.06 -36.70
CA LYS A 227 -8.66 10.00 -36.32
C LYS A 227 -7.21 10.45 -36.05
N THR A 228 -6.97 11.72 -35.72
CA THR A 228 -5.62 12.24 -35.44
C THR A 228 -5.29 12.36 -33.93
N ARG A 229 -6.20 11.95 -33.04
CA ARG A 229 -6.01 12.06 -31.58
C ARG A 229 -4.61 11.64 -31.10
N TRP A 230 -4.22 10.43 -31.46
CA TRP A 230 -2.93 9.88 -31.03
C TRP A 230 -1.71 10.54 -31.67
N LEU A 231 -1.87 11.14 -32.85
CA LEU A 231 -0.81 11.88 -33.50
C LEU A 231 -0.54 13.21 -32.79
N LEU A 232 -1.60 13.92 -32.39
CA LEU A 232 -1.51 15.18 -31.65
C LEU A 232 -0.94 15.04 -30.25
N LEU A 233 -1.05 13.84 -29.63
CA LEU A 233 -0.50 13.55 -28.31
C LEU A 233 0.96 13.04 -28.35
N LYS A 234 1.50 12.76 -29.54
CA LYS A 234 2.91 12.36 -29.69
C LYS A 234 3.82 13.61 -29.62
N ARG A 235 5.03 13.43 -29.08
CA ARG A 235 6.07 14.44 -29.23
C ARG A 235 6.44 14.57 -30.71
N PRO A 236 6.67 15.80 -31.26
CA PRO A 236 6.98 16.00 -32.67
C PRO A 236 8.12 15.12 -33.21
N LYS A 237 9.15 14.87 -32.36
CA LYS A 237 10.27 13.99 -32.71
C LYS A 237 9.88 12.52 -32.90
N ASN A 238 8.79 12.08 -32.30
CA ASN A 238 8.32 10.71 -32.35
C ASN A 238 7.30 10.47 -33.48
N LEU A 239 6.95 11.48 -34.23
CA LEU A 239 6.07 11.40 -35.42
C LEU A 239 6.84 10.82 -36.60
N LYS A 240 6.33 9.78 -37.23
CA LYS A 240 6.82 9.24 -38.49
C LYS A 240 6.54 10.22 -39.65
N ARG A 241 7.25 10.08 -40.77
CA ARG A 241 7.10 10.98 -41.95
C ARG A 241 5.64 11.09 -42.40
N GLY A 242 4.95 9.97 -42.64
CA GLY A 242 3.54 9.99 -43.06
C GLY A 242 2.59 10.56 -42.00
N GLU A 243 2.90 10.43 -40.69
CA GLU A 243 2.11 11.00 -39.61
C GLU A 243 2.26 12.55 -39.59
N ARG A 244 3.47 13.07 -39.87
CA ARG A 244 3.72 14.50 -39.98
C ARG A 244 2.99 15.12 -41.20
N THR A 245 3.02 14.45 -42.37
CA THR A 245 2.28 14.89 -43.56
C THR A 245 0.77 14.94 -43.28
N ARG A 246 0.24 14.02 -42.45
CA ARG A 246 -1.19 14.01 -42.12
C ARG A 246 -1.61 15.15 -41.18
N LEU A 247 -0.68 15.76 -40.45
CA LEU A 247 -0.95 16.85 -39.51
C LEU A 247 -0.65 18.24 -40.15
N ARG A 248 -0.14 18.27 -41.36
CA ARG A 248 0.02 19.47 -42.22
C ARG A 248 -1.21 19.68 -43.09
#